data_2201bd4691777c53bca48431334c2c04
#
_entry.id   2201bd4691777c53bca48431334c2c04
#
_cell.length_a   1.000
_cell.length_b   1.000
_cell.length_c   1.000
_cell.angle_alpha   90.00
_cell.angle_beta   90.00
_cell.angle_gamma   90.00
#
_symmetry.space_group_name_H-M   'P 1'
#
loop_
_entity.id
_entity.type
_entity.pdbx_description
1 polymer ?
#
loop_
_entity_poly.entity_id
_entity_poly.type
_entity_poly.pdbx_seq_one_letter_code
_entity_poly.pdbx_strand_id
1 'polypeptide(L)'
;MILFLLYATTTVFLVAGIIYFASKRPGYSHVKQTISELGEDNAPDSRIVNMGLFLPVGLILILIGLLSRNDNIVSGLAICLGVGYFISALFPCDAGSPLFGSGKQTIHNIGGFIEYGGGIYFLHKGSHL
;
A
#
# COMPACT_ATOMS: atom_id res chain seq x y z
N MET A 1 4.72 -6.02 -22.46
CA MET A 1 3.27 -6.32 -22.45
C MET A 1 2.83 -6.95 -21.13
N ILE A 2 3.39 -8.07 -20.69
CA ILE A 2 2.99 -8.75 -19.45
C ILE A 2 3.12 -7.88 -18.21
N LEU A 3 4.24 -7.17 -18.03
CA LEU A 3 4.43 -6.26 -16.89
C LEU A 3 3.41 -5.14 -16.86
N PHE A 4 3.08 -4.56 -18.01
CA PHE A 4 2.04 -3.53 -18.10
C PHE A 4 0.68 -4.07 -17.67
N LEU A 5 0.31 -5.28 -18.10
CA LEU A 5 -0.95 -5.92 -17.68
C LEU A 5 -0.97 -6.21 -16.17
N LEU A 6 0.15 -6.67 -15.61
CA LEU A 6 0.27 -6.86 -14.16
C LEU A 6 0.09 -5.56 -13.39
N TYR A 7 0.73 -4.48 -13.84
CA TYR A 7 0.52 -3.15 -13.24
C TYR A 7 -0.94 -2.71 -13.33
N ALA A 8 -1.51 -2.74 -14.52
CA ALA A 8 -2.87 -2.29 -14.75
C ALA A 8 -3.89 -3.09 -13.91
N THR A 9 -3.77 -4.41 -13.90
CA THR A 9 -4.66 -5.27 -13.12
C THR A 9 -4.48 -5.08 -11.62
N THR A 10 -3.25 -4.94 -11.13
CA THR A 10 -2.98 -4.68 -9.71
C THR A 10 -3.54 -3.33 -9.28
N THR A 11 -3.37 -2.30 -10.11
CA THR A 11 -3.92 -0.96 -9.83
C THR A 11 -5.44 -0.98 -9.79
N VAL A 12 -6.09 -1.60 -10.78
CA VAL A 12 -7.55 -1.73 -10.81
C VAL A 12 -8.05 -2.51 -9.59
N PHE A 13 -7.40 -3.63 -9.24
CA PHE A 13 -7.75 -4.43 -8.08
C PHE A 13 -7.64 -3.63 -6.78
N LEU A 14 -6.54 -2.89 -6.59
CA LEU A 14 -6.33 -2.04 -5.42
C LEU A 14 -7.39 -0.95 -5.32
N VAL A 15 -7.59 -0.17 -6.39
CA VAL A 15 -8.54 0.95 -6.39
C VAL A 15 -9.97 0.46 -6.18
N ALA A 16 -10.38 -0.60 -6.88
CA ALA A 16 -11.70 -1.19 -6.71
C ALA A 16 -11.90 -1.72 -5.28
N GLY A 17 -10.89 -2.37 -4.70
CA GLY A 17 -10.92 -2.86 -3.33
C GLY A 17 -11.03 -1.72 -2.31
N ILE A 18 -10.26 -0.65 -2.47
CA ILE A 18 -10.34 0.54 -1.60
C ILE A 18 -11.75 1.15 -1.65
N ILE A 19 -12.29 1.38 -2.85
CA ILE A 19 -13.65 1.93 -3.02
C ILE A 19 -14.70 1.02 -2.37
N TYR A 20 -14.59 -0.29 -2.60
CA TYR A 20 -15.54 -1.27 -2.06
C TYR A 20 -15.54 -1.29 -0.53
N PHE A 21 -14.37 -1.41 0.11
CA PHE A 21 -14.29 -1.45 1.57
C PHE A 21 -14.61 -0.11 2.22
N ALA A 22 -14.22 1.01 1.59
CA ALA A 22 -14.60 2.34 2.04
C ALA A 22 -16.12 2.55 2.03
N SER A 23 -16.81 2.07 0.99
CA SER A 23 -18.28 2.17 0.89
C SER A 23 -19.02 1.36 1.95
N LYS A 24 -18.41 0.28 2.43
CA LYS A 24 -18.98 -0.57 3.48
C LYS A 24 -18.72 -0.06 4.91
N ARG A 25 -17.73 0.81 5.08
CA ARG A 25 -17.33 1.29 6.40
C ARG A 25 -18.11 2.55 6.79
N PRO A 26 -19.04 2.49 7.79
CA PRO A 26 -19.77 3.67 8.23
C PRO A 26 -18.83 4.77 8.71
N GLY A 27 -19.05 6.00 8.21
CA GLY A 27 -18.28 7.18 8.62
C GLY A 27 -16.88 7.29 8.00
N TYR A 28 -16.44 6.35 7.14
CA TYR A 28 -15.16 6.47 6.46
C TYR A 28 -15.18 7.60 5.41
N SER A 29 -14.10 8.37 5.40
CA SER A 29 -13.93 9.49 4.47
C SER A 29 -12.52 9.46 3.86
N HIS A 30 -12.43 9.35 2.55
CA HIS A 30 -11.15 9.41 1.81
C HIS A 30 -10.38 10.74 2.00
N VAL A 31 -11.05 11.78 2.48
CA VAL A 31 -10.43 13.09 2.72
C VAL A 31 -9.83 13.20 4.12
N LYS A 32 -10.44 12.51 5.10
CA LYS A 32 -10.08 12.63 6.51
C LYS A 32 -9.26 11.45 7.03
N GLN A 33 -9.30 10.33 6.33
CA GLN A 33 -8.71 9.07 6.78
C GLN A 33 -7.77 8.48 5.74
N THR A 34 -6.77 7.76 6.20
CA THR A 34 -5.81 7.07 5.34
C THR A 34 -6.39 5.76 4.80
N ILE A 35 -5.83 5.27 3.69
CA ILE A 35 -6.18 3.95 3.13
C ILE A 35 -5.88 2.84 4.14
N SER A 36 -4.79 2.97 4.91
CA SER A 36 -4.41 2.02 5.95
C SER A 36 -5.49 1.81 7.02
N GLU A 37 -6.27 2.85 7.32
CA GLU A 37 -7.34 2.77 8.31
C GLU A 37 -8.48 1.84 7.89
N LEU A 38 -8.61 1.49 6.60
CA LEU A 38 -9.53 0.44 6.18
C LEU A 38 -9.18 -0.93 6.80
N GLY A 39 -7.90 -1.17 7.02
CA GLY A 39 -7.37 -2.36 7.65
C GLY A 39 -6.89 -2.18 9.09
N GLU A 40 -7.23 -1.06 9.76
CA GLU A 40 -6.81 -0.79 11.14
C GLU A 40 -7.34 -1.83 12.13
N ASP A 41 -6.73 -1.90 13.29
CA ASP A 41 -7.17 -2.79 14.36
C ASP A 41 -8.64 -2.55 14.71
N ASN A 42 -9.38 -3.65 14.83
CA ASN A 42 -10.81 -3.68 15.12
C ASN A 42 -11.74 -3.06 14.05
N ALA A 43 -11.24 -2.68 12.87
CA ALA A 43 -12.12 -2.34 11.76
C ALA A 43 -12.93 -3.58 11.31
N PRO A 44 -14.20 -3.43 10.91
CA PRO A 44 -15.10 -4.56 10.61
C PRO A 44 -14.51 -5.58 9.62
N ASP A 45 -13.84 -5.11 8.56
CA ASP A 45 -13.28 -5.95 7.51
C ASP A 45 -11.73 -6.00 7.55
N SER A 46 -11.12 -5.62 8.68
CA SER A 46 -9.66 -5.47 8.84
C SER A 46 -8.87 -6.66 8.28
N ARG A 47 -9.25 -7.88 8.65
CA ARG A 47 -8.55 -9.09 8.20
C ARG A 47 -8.68 -9.30 6.69
N ILE A 48 -9.85 -9.05 6.12
CA ILE A 48 -10.10 -9.22 4.68
C ILE A 48 -9.34 -8.15 3.89
N VAL A 49 -9.34 -6.90 4.38
CA VAL A 49 -8.58 -5.80 3.76
C VAL A 49 -7.07 -6.12 3.79
N ASN A 50 -6.54 -6.50 4.94
CA ASN A 50 -5.11 -6.74 5.09
C ASN A 50 -4.65 -7.97 4.30
N MET A 51 -5.32 -9.12 4.45
CA MET A 51 -4.89 -10.37 3.82
C MET A 51 -5.42 -10.55 2.40
N GLY A 52 -6.57 -9.97 2.05
CA GLY A 52 -7.20 -10.12 0.75
C GLY A 52 -6.93 -8.98 -0.22
N LEU A 53 -6.56 -7.79 0.25
CA LEU A 53 -6.26 -6.64 -0.60
C LEU A 53 -4.79 -6.21 -0.48
N PHE A 54 -4.33 -5.80 0.71
CA PHE A 54 -3.00 -5.21 0.87
C PHE A 54 -1.88 -6.22 0.69
N LEU A 55 -1.99 -7.43 1.24
CA LEU A 55 -0.96 -8.47 1.11
C LEU A 55 -0.73 -8.90 -0.35
N PRO A 56 -1.75 -9.29 -1.13
CA PRO A 56 -1.55 -9.65 -2.53
C PRO A 56 -1.00 -8.49 -3.35
N VAL A 57 -1.51 -7.27 -3.16
CA VAL A 57 -0.99 -6.08 -3.85
C VAL A 57 0.49 -5.86 -3.52
N GLY A 58 0.87 -5.93 -2.25
CA GLY A 58 2.26 -5.79 -1.81
C GLY A 58 3.18 -6.82 -2.47
N LEU A 59 2.79 -8.09 -2.47
CA LEU A 59 3.57 -9.19 -3.07
C LEU A 59 3.70 -9.03 -4.60
N ILE A 60 2.62 -8.68 -5.28
CA ILE A 60 2.64 -8.49 -6.74
C ILE A 60 3.52 -7.29 -7.11
N LEU A 61 3.42 -6.17 -6.39
CA LEU A 61 4.26 -5.00 -6.63
C LEU A 61 5.75 -5.30 -6.41
N ILE A 62 6.11 -6.03 -5.34
CA ILE A 62 7.49 -6.50 -5.13
C ILE A 62 7.95 -7.36 -6.30
N LEU A 63 7.13 -8.31 -6.75
CA LEU A 63 7.46 -9.15 -7.90
C LEU A 63 7.66 -8.31 -9.17
N ILE A 64 6.77 -7.36 -9.46
CA ILE A 64 6.90 -6.43 -10.59
C ILE A 64 8.22 -5.66 -10.50
N GLY A 65 8.57 -5.14 -9.32
CA GLY A 65 9.83 -4.44 -9.12
C GLY A 65 11.05 -5.32 -9.39
N LEU A 66 11.04 -6.57 -8.93
CA LEU A 66 12.10 -7.53 -9.20
C LEU A 66 12.22 -7.90 -10.69
N LEU A 67 11.12 -7.95 -11.42
CA LEU A 67 11.09 -8.22 -12.85
C LEU A 67 11.46 -7.00 -13.70
N SER A 68 11.35 -5.80 -13.16
CA SER A 68 11.63 -4.51 -13.81
C SER A 68 13.06 -4.00 -13.56
N ARG A 69 14.00 -4.86 -13.18
CA ARG A 69 15.38 -4.46 -12.78
C ARG A 69 16.16 -3.64 -13.82
N ASN A 70 15.79 -3.71 -15.09
CA ASN A 70 16.40 -2.92 -16.15
C ASN A 70 15.97 -1.44 -16.14
N ASP A 71 14.89 -1.12 -15.43
CA ASP A 71 14.41 0.24 -15.19
C ASP A 71 14.42 0.52 -13.68
N ASN A 72 15.48 1.20 -13.24
CA ASN A 72 15.69 1.48 -11.81
C ASN A 72 14.56 2.31 -11.17
N ILE A 73 13.88 3.14 -11.96
CA ILE A 73 12.79 3.99 -11.44
C ILE A 73 11.55 3.14 -11.22
N VAL A 74 11.14 2.40 -12.25
CA VAL A 74 9.98 1.50 -12.17
C VAL A 74 10.20 0.43 -11.09
N SER A 75 11.39 -0.18 -11.07
CA SER A 75 11.77 -1.18 -10.07
C SER A 75 11.72 -0.62 -8.65
N GLY A 76 12.38 0.52 -8.41
CA GLY A 76 12.43 1.14 -7.09
C GLY A 76 11.06 1.60 -6.60
N LEU A 77 10.27 2.22 -7.47
CA LEU A 77 8.90 2.65 -7.14
C LEU A 77 8.03 1.45 -6.75
N ALA A 78 8.03 0.41 -7.58
CA ALA A 78 7.22 -0.79 -7.33
C ALA A 78 7.63 -1.50 -6.03
N ILE A 79 8.93 -1.62 -5.74
CA ILE A 79 9.42 -2.24 -4.50
C ILE A 79 9.02 -1.41 -3.29
N CYS A 80 9.20 -0.08 -3.31
CA CYS A 80 8.85 0.77 -2.17
C CYS A 80 7.34 0.71 -1.87
N LEU A 81 6.49 0.82 -2.88
CA LEU A 81 5.04 0.68 -2.73
C LEU A 81 4.68 -0.73 -2.24
N GLY A 82 5.27 -1.76 -2.84
CA GLY A 82 5.01 -3.14 -2.48
C GLY A 82 5.40 -3.48 -1.04
N VAL A 83 6.55 -2.99 -0.57
CA VAL A 83 7.00 -3.15 0.82
C VAL A 83 6.05 -2.43 1.79
N GLY A 84 5.59 -1.23 1.45
CA GLY A 84 4.61 -0.50 2.25
C GLY A 84 3.33 -1.29 2.45
N TYR A 85 2.70 -1.76 1.38
CA TYR A 85 1.49 -2.59 1.46
C TYR A 85 1.73 -3.92 2.18
N PHE A 86 2.87 -4.57 1.94
CA PHE A 86 3.23 -5.82 2.61
C PHE A 86 3.35 -5.63 4.13
N ILE A 87 4.05 -4.59 4.58
CA ILE A 87 4.18 -4.27 6.01
C ILE A 87 2.82 -3.90 6.59
N SER A 88 2.03 -3.07 5.91
CA SER A 88 0.70 -2.69 6.36
C SER A 88 -0.24 -3.87 6.53
N ALA A 89 -0.14 -4.88 5.68
CA ALA A 89 -0.93 -6.10 5.78
C ALA A 89 -0.59 -6.94 7.01
N LEU A 90 0.70 -7.08 7.32
CA LEU A 90 1.17 -7.90 8.45
C LEU A 90 1.15 -7.15 9.79
N PHE A 91 1.29 -5.83 9.74
CA PHE A 91 1.30 -4.93 10.90
C PHE A 91 0.25 -3.84 10.70
N PRO A 92 -1.04 -4.16 10.87
CA PRO A 92 -2.12 -3.17 10.77
C PRO A 92 -1.88 -1.98 11.69
N CYS A 93 -2.31 -0.79 11.29
CA CYS A 93 -2.23 0.38 12.14
C CYS A 93 -3.16 0.28 13.35
N ASP A 94 -2.80 0.97 14.41
CA ASP A 94 -3.72 1.23 15.52
C ASP A 94 -4.88 2.11 15.03
N ALA A 95 -6.00 2.12 15.75
CA ALA A 95 -7.16 2.92 15.39
C ALA A 95 -6.80 4.39 15.16
N GLY A 96 -7.19 4.94 14.01
CA GLY A 96 -6.86 6.30 13.60
C GLY A 96 -5.43 6.51 13.10
N SER A 97 -4.66 5.44 12.93
CA SER A 97 -3.27 5.48 12.40
C SER A 97 -2.40 6.58 13.01
N PRO A 98 -2.19 6.58 14.34
CA PRO A 98 -1.45 7.64 15.02
C PRO A 98 0.04 7.63 14.67
N LEU A 99 0.72 8.78 14.80
CA LEU A 99 2.18 8.88 14.64
C LEU A 99 2.94 8.07 15.71
N PHE A 100 2.41 8.01 16.92
CA PHE A 100 2.95 7.26 18.04
C PHE A 100 1.87 6.34 18.58
N GLY A 101 2.22 5.08 18.81
CA GLY A 101 1.26 4.07 19.25
C GLY A 101 1.97 2.80 19.70
N SER A 102 1.34 1.66 19.44
CA SER A 102 1.91 0.34 19.75
C SER A 102 3.21 0.06 18.99
N GLY A 103 3.96 -0.97 19.40
CA GLY A 103 5.12 -1.45 18.63
C GLY A 103 4.74 -1.85 17.20
N LYS A 104 3.54 -2.38 17.00
CA LYS A 104 2.98 -2.71 15.69
C LYS A 104 2.76 -1.43 14.85
N GLN A 105 2.21 -0.37 15.45
CA GLN A 105 2.08 0.94 14.80
C GLN A 105 3.43 1.50 14.36
N THR A 106 4.48 1.33 15.15
CA THR A 106 5.84 1.76 14.78
C THR A 106 6.32 1.05 13.52
N ILE A 107 6.14 -0.26 13.43
CA ILE A 107 6.50 -1.04 12.23
C ILE A 107 5.64 -0.60 11.02
N HIS A 108 4.34 -0.40 11.23
CA HIS A 108 3.43 0.13 10.21
C HIS A 108 3.92 1.48 9.66
N ASN A 109 4.30 2.40 10.54
CA ASN A 109 4.80 3.73 10.15
C ASN A 109 6.12 3.65 9.37
N ILE A 110 7.01 2.69 9.68
CA ILE A 110 8.22 2.43 8.90
C ILE A 110 7.85 2.00 7.48
N GLY A 111 6.86 1.10 7.34
CA GLY A 111 6.33 0.70 6.04
C GLY A 111 5.79 1.89 5.24
N GLY A 112 5.00 2.74 5.88
CA GLY A 112 4.49 3.97 5.28
C GLY A 112 5.60 4.95 4.88
N PHE A 113 6.64 5.09 5.69
CA PHE A 113 7.79 5.93 5.33
C PHE A 113 8.52 5.41 4.10
N ILE A 114 8.72 4.10 3.98
CA ILE A 114 9.32 3.47 2.79
C ILE A 114 8.42 3.71 1.56
N GLU A 115 7.12 3.51 1.70
CA GLU A 115 6.14 3.68 0.63
C GLU A 115 6.10 5.12 0.12
N TYR A 116 5.81 6.08 0.99
CA TYR A 116 5.66 7.48 0.59
C TYR A 116 7.01 8.14 0.28
N GLY A 117 8.03 7.92 1.11
CA GLY A 117 9.37 8.48 0.90
C GLY A 117 10.01 7.92 -0.36
N GLY A 118 9.97 6.61 -0.54
CA GLY A 118 10.45 5.96 -1.76
C GLY A 118 9.64 6.36 -2.99
N GLY A 119 8.31 6.43 -2.86
CA GLY A 119 7.41 6.89 -3.92
C GLY A 119 7.77 8.30 -4.40
N ILE A 120 7.91 9.26 -3.49
CA ILE A 120 8.30 10.64 -3.82
C ILE A 120 9.68 10.68 -4.47
N TYR A 121 10.66 9.96 -3.92
CA TYR A 121 12.02 9.93 -4.46
C TYR A 121 12.05 9.42 -5.91
N PHE A 122 11.44 8.26 -6.20
CA PHE A 122 11.47 7.68 -7.53
C PHE A 122 10.62 8.43 -8.55
N LEU A 123 9.47 8.99 -8.15
CA LEU A 123 8.67 9.86 -9.01
C LEU A 123 9.43 11.15 -9.37
N HIS A 124 10.07 11.78 -8.39
CA HIS A 124 10.90 12.96 -8.64
C HIS A 124 12.06 12.63 -9.59
N LYS A 125 12.77 11.53 -9.35
CA LYS A 125 13.85 11.08 -10.22
C LYS A 125 13.35 10.80 -11.65
N GLY A 126 12.17 10.23 -11.83
CA GLY A 126 11.55 9.95 -13.12
C GLY A 126 11.11 11.22 -13.86
N SER A 127 10.75 12.28 -13.14
CA SER A 127 10.34 13.54 -13.76
C SER A 127 11.48 14.34 -14.41
N HIS A 128 12.74 13.95 -14.19
CA HIS A 128 13.93 14.58 -14.76
C HIS A 128 14.55 13.77 -15.93
N LEU A 129 13.86 12.74 -16.39
CA LEU A 129 14.22 11.98 -17.58
C LEU A 129 13.51 12.51 -18.82
#